data_4ac29031384db2ec355ce1a6ffa09c05
#
_entry.id   4ac29031384db2ec355ce1a6ffa09c05
#
_cell.length_a   1.000
_cell.length_b   1.000
_cell.length_c   1.000
_cell.angle_alpha   90.00
_cell.angle_beta   90.00
_cell.angle_gamma   90.00
#
_symmetry.space_group_name_H-M   'P 1'
#
loop_
_entity.id
_entity.type
_entity.pdbx_description
1 polymer ?
#
loop_
_entity_poly.entity_id
_entity_poly.type
_entity_poly.pdbx_seq_one_letter_code
_entity_poly.pdbx_strand_id
1 'polypeptide(L)'
;LNSILGQSSSWGLAHFFHFYEGNMTTPSTMTELEAVNVLLTTIGEQPVNTLIGNQVTDVKIAEQIINEVSREVQSQGWHFNTEDRVPLAPDNNNEINIPATAARIDIEDTNVTVRSSKLYNLTDRTYTFDTTAYATIVYYQDFLELPDTAKRYITVRASRIFSDRMINSETMHKMLS
;
A
#
# COMPACT_ATOMS: atom_id res chain seq x y z
N LEU A 1 75.63 -27.88 11.18
CA LEU A 1 74.56 -28.80 11.62
C LEU A 1 73.15 -28.20 11.35
N ASN A 2 72.52 -28.90 10.57
CA ASN A 2 71.21 -28.72 9.93
C ASN A 2 70.07 -28.34 10.86
N SER A 3 69.15 -27.56 10.35
CA SER A 3 67.71 -27.87 10.51
C SER A 3 66.88 -27.30 9.34
N ILE A 4 66.37 -28.20 8.58
CA ILE A 4 65.31 -28.04 7.58
C ILE A 4 64.02 -27.86 8.34
N LEU A 5 63.32 -26.75 8.18
CA LEU A 5 61.94 -26.60 8.59
C LEU A 5 61.11 -26.26 7.38
N GLY A 6 60.16 -27.16 7.15
CA GLY A 6 59.28 -27.18 6.00
C GLY A 6 58.35 -25.98 5.94
N GLN A 7 58.22 -25.45 4.75
CA GLN A 7 57.16 -24.54 4.36
C GLN A 7 55.87 -25.33 4.19
N SER A 8 54.93 -25.13 5.10
CA SER A 8 53.55 -25.56 4.92
C SER A 8 52.85 -24.61 3.94
N SER A 9 52.59 -25.11 2.77
CA SER A 9 51.82 -24.47 1.70
C SER A 9 50.39 -24.17 2.15
N SER A 10 50.06 -22.92 2.47
CA SER A 10 48.69 -22.46 2.61
C SER A 10 48.08 -22.10 1.25
N TRP A 11 47.94 -23.11 0.38
CA TRP A 11 47.26 -23.03 -0.89
C TRP A 11 45.98 -23.85 -0.82
N GLY A 12 44.90 -23.33 -0.26
CA GLY A 12 43.70 -24.17 -0.20
C GLY A 12 42.38 -23.51 0.14
N LEU A 13 42.34 -22.26 0.56
CA LEU A 13 41.09 -21.64 1.01
C LEU A 13 40.70 -20.35 0.27
N ALA A 14 41.53 -19.83 -0.63
CA ALA A 14 41.20 -18.59 -1.35
C ALA A 14 40.46 -18.80 -2.69
N HIS A 15 40.24 -20.04 -3.13
CA HIS A 15 39.60 -20.33 -4.44
C HIS A 15 38.19 -20.78 -4.38
N PHE A 16 37.54 -20.85 -3.20
CA PHE A 16 36.17 -21.32 -3.07
C PHE A 16 35.10 -20.22 -2.89
N PHE A 17 35.51 -18.94 -2.84
CA PHE A 17 34.58 -17.82 -2.68
C PHE A 17 34.33 -16.97 -3.94
N HIS A 18 34.66 -17.49 -5.12
CA HIS A 18 34.53 -16.69 -6.35
C HIS A 18 33.40 -17.14 -7.28
N PHE A 19 32.45 -17.91 -6.82
CA PHE A 19 31.30 -18.30 -7.64
C PHE A 19 30.04 -18.18 -6.81
N TYR A 20 29.45 -17.02 -6.73
CA TYR A 20 28.02 -16.72 -6.60
C TYR A 20 27.84 -15.20 -6.40
N GLU A 21 28.41 -14.39 -7.27
CA GLU A 21 27.77 -13.14 -7.65
C GLU A 21 26.68 -13.48 -8.68
N GLY A 22 25.76 -14.36 -8.30
CA GLY A 22 24.48 -14.42 -8.94
C GLY A 22 23.77 -13.13 -8.65
N ASN A 23 23.46 -12.33 -9.68
CA ASN A 23 22.52 -11.25 -9.61
C ASN A 23 21.28 -11.78 -8.86
N MET A 24 21.20 -11.49 -7.57
CA MET A 24 19.91 -11.52 -6.86
C MET A 24 19.12 -10.38 -7.48
N THR A 25 18.44 -10.67 -8.58
CA THR A 25 17.34 -9.84 -9.02
C THR A 25 16.33 -9.90 -7.88
N THR A 26 16.28 -8.84 -7.06
CA THR A 26 15.16 -8.66 -6.15
C THR A 26 13.90 -8.83 -7.00
N PRO A 27 12.98 -9.73 -6.62
CA PRO A 27 11.74 -9.89 -7.39
C PRO A 27 11.13 -8.51 -7.54
N SER A 28 10.94 -8.07 -8.79
CA SER A 28 10.29 -6.81 -9.09
C SER A 28 8.91 -6.85 -8.44
N THR A 29 8.65 -5.95 -7.50
CA THR A 29 7.33 -5.82 -6.91
C THR A 29 6.37 -5.31 -7.98
N MET A 30 5.10 -5.76 -7.96
CA MET A 30 4.09 -5.32 -8.90
C MET A 30 3.94 -3.79 -8.91
N THR A 31 4.01 -3.19 -10.08
CA THR A 31 3.77 -1.77 -10.30
C THR A 31 2.29 -1.48 -10.56
N GLU A 32 1.87 -0.23 -10.41
CA GLU A 32 0.50 0.19 -10.75
C GLU A 32 0.20 0.01 -12.26
N LEU A 33 1.18 0.27 -13.12
CA LEU A 33 1.08 0.02 -14.56
C LEU A 33 0.82 -1.46 -14.86
N GLU A 34 1.54 -2.37 -14.21
CA GLU A 34 1.31 -3.80 -14.35
C GLU A 34 -0.09 -4.20 -13.88
N ALA A 35 -0.55 -3.64 -12.75
CA ALA A 35 -1.90 -3.88 -12.25
C ALA A 35 -2.97 -3.40 -13.24
N VAL A 36 -2.86 -2.19 -13.79
CA VAL A 36 -3.77 -1.67 -14.81
C VAL A 36 -3.76 -2.56 -16.05
N ASN A 37 -2.60 -2.98 -16.53
CA ASN A 37 -2.49 -3.87 -17.68
C ASN A 37 -3.13 -5.24 -17.45
N VAL A 38 -3.12 -5.76 -16.22
CA VAL A 38 -3.88 -6.96 -15.87
C VAL A 38 -5.38 -6.72 -16.03
N LEU A 39 -5.91 -5.58 -15.60
CA LEU A 39 -7.32 -5.24 -15.77
C LEU A 39 -7.69 -5.14 -17.26
N LEU A 40 -6.93 -4.41 -18.06
CA LEU A 40 -7.18 -4.23 -19.49
C LEU A 40 -7.22 -5.59 -20.22
N THR A 41 -6.27 -6.47 -19.93
CA THR A 41 -6.22 -7.79 -20.57
C THR A 41 -7.39 -8.70 -20.19
N THR A 42 -8.05 -8.50 -19.04
CA THR A 42 -9.26 -9.27 -18.66
C THR A 42 -10.46 -8.97 -19.55
N ILE A 43 -10.50 -7.83 -20.19
CA ILE A 43 -11.57 -7.47 -21.17
C ILE A 43 -11.10 -7.58 -22.63
N GLY A 44 -9.86 -8.07 -22.87
CA GLY A 44 -9.31 -8.21 -24.21
C GLY A 44 -8.65 -6.97 -24.79
N GLU A 45 -8.49 -5.90 -24.00
CA GLU A 45 -7.81 -4.69 -24.40
C GLU A 45 -6.29 -4.85 -24.40
N GLN A 46 -5.60 -4.04 -25.22
CA GLN A 46 -4.14 -4.06 -25.33
C GLN A 46 -3.49 -3.40 -24.10
N PRO A 47 -2.39 -3.97 -23.58
CA PRO A 47 -1.61 -3.32 -22.55
C PRO A 47 -1.07 -1.95 -22.99
N VAL A 48 -0.96 -1.02 -22.04
CA VAL A 48 -0.36 0.29 -22.27
C VAL A 48 1.05 0.38 -21.69
N ASN A 49 1.88 1.26 -22.24
CA ASN A 49 3.27 1.42 -21.82
C ASN A 49 3.46 2.49 -20.74
N THR A 50 2.43 3.32 -20.49
CA THR A 50 2.47 4.39 -19.49
C THR A 50 1.07 4.77 -19.04
N LEU A 51 0.95 5.17 -17.78
CA LEU A 51 -0.27 5.78 -17.22
C LEU A 51 -0.22 7.30 -17.33
N ILE A 52 0.99 7.89 -17.30
CA ILE A 52 1.18 9.35 -17.34
C ILE A 52 0.71 9.91 -18.67
N GLY A 53 -0.26 10.84 -18.58
CA GLY A 53 -0.82 11.51 -19.77
C GLY A 53 -1.70 10.61 -20.64
N ASN A 54 -1.97 9.38 -20.25
CA ASN A 54 -2.86 8.48 -20.97
C ASN A 54 -4.30 9.01 -20.94
N GLN A 55 -4.93 9.11 -22.10
CA GLN A 55 -6.30 9.62 -22.26
C GLN A 55 -7.31 8.50 -22.61
N VAL A 56 -6.87 7.26 -22.70
CA VAL A 56 -7.74 6.11 -22.96
C VAL A 56 -8.70 5.93 -21.80
N THR A 57 -10.00 5.90 -22.08
CA THR A 57 -11.05 5.85 -21.05
C THR A 57 -10.93 4.62 -20.16
N ASP A 58 -10.66 3.46 -20.74
CA ASP A 58 -10.60 2.19 -20.01
C ASP A 58 -9.40 2.15 -19.06
N VAL A 59 -8.28 2.79 -19.43
CA VAL A 59 -7.13 2.97 -18.53
C VAL A 59 -7.51 3.79 -17.30
N LYS A 60 -8.22 4.91 -17.50
CA LYS A 60 -8.66 5.75 -16.37
C LYS A 60 -9.67 5.05 -15.46
N ILE A 61 -10.57 4.28 -16.05
CA ILE A 61 -11.52 3.48 -15.26
C ILE A 61 -10.77 2.39 -14.48
N ALA A 62 -9.78 1.74 -15.08
CA ALA A 62 -8.96 0.74 -14.42
C ALA A 62 -8.18 1.33 -13.23
N GLU A 63 -7.51 2.48 -13.42
CA GLU A 63 -6.83 3.22 -12.34
C GLU A 63 -7.80 3.58 -11.21
N GLN A 64 -8.96 4.10 -11.54
CA GLN A 64 -9.98 4.46 -10.53
C GLN A 64 -10.43 3.24 -9.73
N ILE A 65 -10.67 2.09 -10.37
CA ILE A 65 -11.11 0.87 -9.70
C ILE A 65 -10.00 0.31 -8.81
N ILE A 66 -8.73 0.32 -9.27
CA ILE A 66 -7.59 -0.09 -8.43
C ILE A 66 -7.52 0.78 -7.18
N ASN A 67 -7.65 2.09 -7.31
CA ASN A 67 -7.64 3.02 -6.18
C ASN A 67 -8.82 2.81 -5.23
N GLU A 68 -10.02 2.57 -5.76
CA GLU A 68 -11.23 2.27 -4.99
C GLU A 68 -11.05 0.98 -4.16
N VAL A 69 -10.61 -0.09 -4.81
CA VAL A 69 -10.38 -1.40 -4.16
C VAL A 69 -9.21 -1.33 -3.18
N SER A 70 -8.15 -0.61 -3.50
CA SER A 70 -7.01 -0.40 -2.61
C SER A 70 -7.46 0.26 -1.29
N ARG A 71 -8.26 1.30 -1.36
CA ARG A 71 -8.81 1.97 -0.17
C ARG A 71 -9.71 1.04 0.63
N GLU A 72 -10.59 0.28 -0.03
CA GLU A 72 -11.47 -0.68 0.64
C GLU A 72 -10.67 -1.76 1.37
N VAL A 73 -9.65 -2.34 0.71
CA VAL A 73 -8.80 -3.39 1.30
C VAL A 73 -8.00 -2.84 2.47
N GLN A 74 -7.38 -1.68 2.33
CA GLN A 74 -6.56 -1.07 3.37
C GLN A 74 -7.37 -0.62 4.59
N SER A 75 -8.60 -0.16 4.40
CA SER A 75 -9.47 0.27 5.51
C SER A 75 -9.85 -0.84 6.49
N GLN A 76 -9.68 -2.11 6.09
CA GLN A 76 -9.91 -3.25 6.97
C GLN A 76 -8.90 -3.31 8.14
N GLY A 77 -7.73 -2.71 7.98
CA GLY A 77 -6.66 -2.72 8.98
C GLY A 77 -5.86 -4.02 8.93
N TRP A 78 -4.71 -3.96 8.29
CA TRP A 78 -3.77 -5.07 8.18
C TRP A 78 -2.52 -4.77 9.01
N HIS A 79 -1.75 -5.79 9.35
CA HIS A 79 -0.51 -5.64 10.12
C HIS A 79 0.51 -4.68 9.47
N PHE A 80 0.44 -4.46 8.16
CA PHE A 80 1.38 -3.58 7.46
C PHE A 80 0.95 -2.10 7.44
N ASN A 81 -0.32 -1.79 7.77
CA ASN A 81 -0.84 -0.43 7.77
C ASN A 81 -1.58 -0.03 9.04
N THR A 82 -1.44 -0.81 10.12
CA THR A 82 -2.06 -0.54 11.41
C THR A 82 -0.98 -0.27 12.45
N GLU A 83 -1.09 0.83 13.15
CA GLU A 83 -0.24 1.21 14.28
C GLU A 83 -1.06 1.32 15.55
N ASP A 84 -0.63 0.61 16.58
CA ASP A 84 -1.28 0.64 17.90
C ASP A 84 -0.69 1.72 18.78
N ARG A 85 -1.55 2.34 19.62
CA ARG A 85 -1.18 3.31 20.65
C ARG A 85 -0.35 4.47 20.12
N VAL A 86 -0.71 4.98 18.95
CA VAL A 86 -0.08 6.18 18.37
C VAL A 86 -0.37 7.37 19.29
N PRO A 87 0.67 8.09 19.76
CA PRO A 87 0.48 9.27 20.58
C PRO A 87 0.05 10.46 19.72
N LEU A 88 -1.10 11.01 20.02
CA LEU A 88 -1.65 12.21 19.39
C LEU A 88 -1.54 13.38 20.36
N ALA A 89 -0.49 14.19 20.18
CA ALA A 89 -0.22 15.34 21.05
C ALA A 89 -1.00 16.58 20.58
N PRO A 90 -1.47 17.42 21.54
CA PRO A 90 -2.05 18.71 21.21
C PRO A 90 -1.05 19.64 20.52
N ASP A 91 -1.53 20.44 19.59
CA ASP A 91 -0.79 21.50 18.93
C ASP A 91 -0.73 22.80 19.81
N ASN A 92 -0.21 23.88 19.25
CA ASN A 92 -0.10 25.17 19.94
C ASN A 92 -1.47 25.79 20.34
N ASN A 93 -2.56 25.32 19.76
CA ASN A 93 -3.93 25.74 20.08
C ASN A 93 -4.61 24.76 21.04
N ASN A 94 -3.87 23.82 21.59
CA ASN A 94 -4.37 22.69 22.36
C ASN A 94 -5.34 21.80 21.57
N GLU A 95 -5.28 21.79 20.23
CA GLU A 95 -6.09 20.93 19.38
C GLU A 95 -5.30 19.69 18.90
N ILE A 96 -5.95 18.56 18.79
CA ILE A 96 -5.34 17.34 18.28
C ILE A 96 -5.85 17.08 16.86
N ASN A 97 -4.95 17.19 15.88
CA ASN A 97 -5.25 16.96 14.49
C ASN A 97 -5.03 15.49 14.11
N ILE A 98 -5.93 14.94 13.28
CA ILE A 98 -5.83 13.59 12.75
C ILE A 98 -4.96 13.58 11.48
N PRO A 99 -4.02 12.64 11.34
CA PRO A 99 -3.25 12.50 10.11
C PRO A 99 -4.15 12.34 8.88
N ALA A 100 -3.86 13.08 7.81
CA ALA A 100 -4.65 13.03 6.57
C ALA A 100 -4.61 11.64 5.88
N THR A 101 -3.59 10.85 6.18
CA THR A 101 -3.42 9.48 5.69
C THR A 101 -4.19 8.44 6.51
N ALA A 102 -4.85 8.85 7.61
CA ALA A 102 -5.64 7.93 8.42
C ALA A 102 -6.89 7.46 7.66
N ALA A 103 -6.97 6.15 7.42
CA ALA A 103 -8.14 5.47 6.88
C ALA A 103 -9.21 5.22 7.95
N ARG A 104 -8.75 4.85 9.14
CA ARG A 104 -9.58 4.60 10.33
C ARG A 104 -8.78 4.95 11.56
N ILE A 105 -9.46 5.43 12.58
CA ILE A 105 -8.89 5.74 13.86
C ILE A 105 -9.81 5.24 14.98
N ASP A 106 -9.25 4.49 15.90
CA ASP A 106 -9.93 3.99 17.09
C ASP A 106 -9.25 4.59 18.31
N ILE A 107 -9.92 5.52 18.98
CA ILE A 107 -9.39 6.28 20.12
C ILE A 107 -9.63 5.49 21.41
N GLU A 108 -8.64 5.39 22.29
CA GLU A 108 -8.76 4.65 23.55
C GLU A 108 -9.83 5.26 24.49
N ASP A 109 -10.03 6.58 24.44
CA ASP A 109 -11.05 7.27 25.26
C ASP A 109 -12.40 7.28 24.56
N THR A 110 -13.38 6.63 25.16
CA THR A 110 -14.76 6.55 24.65
C THR A 110 -15.53 7.88 24.66
N ASN A 111 -15.05 8.88 25.42
CA ASN A 111 -15.65 10.22 25.46
C ASN A 111 -15.07 11.16 24.38
N VAL A 112 -14.20 10.65 23.52
CA VAL A 112 -13.58 11.40 22.44
C VAL A 112 -14.00 10.83 21.10
N THR A 113 -14.24 11.69 20.13
CA THR A 113 -14.59 11.33 18.75
C THR A 113 -13.84 12.20 17.76
N VAL A 114 -13.87 11.82 16.47
CA VAL A 114 -13.29 12.64 15.38
C VAL A 114 -14.38 13.51 14.75
N ARG A 115 -14.12 14.82 14.65
CA ARG A 115 -14.96 15.77 13.92
C ARG A 115 -14.05 16.74 13.15
N SER A 116 -14.33 16.99 11.89
CA SER A 116 -13.57 17.91 11.05
C SER A 116 -12.06 17.67 11.10
N SER A 117 -11.63 16.38 11.04
CA SER A 117 -10.23 15.95 11.11
C SER A 117 -9.50 16.33 12.41
N LYS A 118 -10.24 16.56 13.49
CA LYS A 118 -9.72 16.83 14.84
C LYS A 118 -10.40 15.96 15.86
N LEU A 119 -9.75 15.76 17.01
CA LEU A 119 -10.42 15.15 18.16
C LEU A 119 -11.41 16.15 18.78
N TYR A 120 -12.51 15.62 19.26
CA TYR A 120 -13.58 16.36 19.93
C TYR A 120 -13.99 15.63 21.21
N ASN A 121 -13.91 16.32 22.33
CA ASN A 121 -14.37 15.81 23.62
C ASN A 121 -15.89 15.94 23.72
N LEU A 122 -16.57 14.81 23.86
CA LEU A 122 -18.04 14.74 23.93
C LEU A 122 -18.58 15.25 25.27
N THR A 123 -17.83 15.10 26.35
CA THR A 123 -18.23 15.52 27.68
C THR A 123 -18.15 17.04 27.82
N ASP A 124 -17.00 17.62 27.52
CA ASP A 124 -16.74 19.05 27.68
C ASP A 124 -17.18 19.86 26.44
N ARG A 125 -17.54 19.18 25.37
CA ARG A 125 -17.99 19.76 24.10
C ARG A 125 -16.95 20.73 23.49
N THR A 126 -15.68 20.37 23.57
CA THR A 126 -14.56 21.19 23.10
C THR A 126 -13.62 20.41 22.18
N TYR A 127 -12.82 21.12 21.40
CA TYR A 127 -11.71 20.59 20.62
C TYR A 127 -10.36 20.71 21.36
N THR A 128 -10.33 21.27 22.57
CA THR A 128 -9.10 21.50 23.33
C THR A 128 -8.79 20.33 24.25
N PHE A 129 -7.52 19.96 24.28
CA PHE A 129 -6.97 18.87 25.07
C PHE A 129 -5.70 19.34 25.76
N ASP A 130 -5.56 19.03 27.05
CA ASP A 130 -4.37 19.37 27.83
C ASP A 130 -3.36 18.22 27.86
N THR A 131 -3.76 17.04 27.40
CA THR A 131 -2.96 15.81 27.45
C THR A 131 -2.95 15.10 26.11
N THR A 132 -1.89 14.30 25.87
CA THR A 132 -1.79 13.42 24.70
C THR A 132 -2.86 12.34 24.75
N ALA A 133 -3.61 12.20 23.66
CA ALA A 133 -4.50 11.05 23.45
C ALA A 133 -3.76 9.90 22.77
N TYR A 134 -4.28 8.70 22.90
CA TYR A 134 -3.74 7.51 22.24
C TYR A 134 -4.81 6.87 21.37
N ALA A 135 -4.40 6.40 20.20
CA ALA A 135 -5.29 5.78 19.24
C ALA A 135 -4.61 4.64 18.48
N THR A 136 -5.40 3.66 18.05
CA THR A 136 -4.99 2.73 17.00
C THR A 136 -5.38 3.35 15.66
N ILE A 137 -4.41 3.48 14.75
CA ILE A 137 -4.61 4.13 13.46
C ILE A 137 -4.32 3.15 12.32
N VAL A 138 -5.26 3.04 11.40
CA VAL A 138 -5.06 2.39 10.11
C VAL A 138 -4.72 3.45 9.08
N TYR A 139 -3.59 3.32 8.40
CA TYR A 139 -3.13 4.29 7.42
C TYR A 139 -3.42 3.84 5.98
N TYR A 140 -3.67 4.79 5.09
CA TYR A 140 -3.55 4.57 3.66
C TYR A 140 -2.11 4.70 3.22
N GLN A 141 -1.63 3.71 2.48
CA GLN A 141 -0.32 3.69 1.84
C GLN A 141 -0.49 3.73 0.32
N ASP A 142 0.47 4.32 -0.38
CA ASP A 142 0.49 4.31 -1.82
C ASP A 142 0.65 2.87 -2.35
N PHE A 143 0.07 2.59 -3.53
CA PHE A 143 0.10 1.24 -4.11
C PHE A 143 1.51 0.65 -4.18
N LEU A 144 2.52 1.48 -4.48
CA LEU A 144 3.92 1.05 -4.56
C LEU A 144 4.52 0.62 -3.22
N GLU A 145 4.02 1.16 -2.12
CA GLU A 145 4.51 0.87 -0.76
C GLU A 145 3.87 -0.38 -0.15
N LEU A 146 2.77 -0.87 -0.74
CA LEU A 146 2.09 -2.06 -0.24
C LEU A 146 2.93 -3.32 -0.40
N PRO A 147 2.78 -4.31 0.51
CA PRO A 147 3.33 -5.65 0.31
C PRO A 147 2.83 -6.27 -1.00
N ASP A 148 3.67 -7.03 -1.68
CA ASP A 148 3.33 -7.63 -2.99
C ASP A 148 2.08 -8.52 -2.93
N THR A 149 1.87 -9.23 -1.84
CA THR A 149 0.66 -10.02 -1.60
C THR A 149 -0.61 -9.17 -1.57
N ALA A 150 -0.55 -7.98 -0.96
CA ALA A 150 -1.67 -7.04 -0.93
C ALA A 150 -1.92 -6.44 -2.32
N LYS A 151 -0.86 -6.05 -3.05
CA LYS A 151 -0.96 -5.57 -4.44
C LYS A 151 -1.66 -6.60 -5.34
N ARG A 152 -1.25 -7.86 -5.27
CA ARG A 152 -1.86 -8.95 -6.04
C ARG A 152 -3.32 -9.17 -5.68
N TYR A 153 -3.64 -9.15 -4.40
CA TYR A 153 -5.02 -9.29 -3.93
C TYR A 153 -5.92 -8.15 -4.45
N ILE A 154 -5.44 -6.92 -4.32
CA ILE A 154 -6.13 -5.71 -4.84
C ILE A 154 -6.34 -5.84 -6.35
N THR A 155 -5.30 -6.20 -7.11
CA THR A 155 -5.36 -6.34 -8.56
C THR A 155 -6.38 -7.39 -9.00
N VAL A 156 -6.38 -8.59 -8.38
CA VAL A 156 -7.33 -9.66 -8.72
C VAL A 156 -8.76 -9.24 -8.40
N ARG A 157 -8.99 -8.57 -7.27
CA ARG A 157 -10.31 -8.07 -6.89
C ARG A 157 -10.78 -6.94 -7.81
N ALA A 158 -9.89 -6.00 -8.13
CA ALA A 158 -10.14 -4.92 -9.08
C ALA A 158 -10.48 -5.45 -10.48
N SER A 159 -9.79 -6.50 -10.96
CA SER A 159 -10.04 -7.10 -12.27
C SER A 159 -11.45 -7.66 -12.39
N ARG A 160 -11.97 -8.29 -11.34
CA ARG A 160 -13.36 -8.79 -11.32
C ARG A 160 -14.37 -7.63 -11.43
N ILE A 161 -14.19 -6.60 -10.61
CA ILE A 161 -15.08 -5.41 -10.61
C ILE A 161 -15.01 -4.70 -11.96
N PHE A 162 -13.81 -4.58 -12.54
CA PHE A 162 -13.61 -3.96 -13.84
C PHE A 162 -14.33 -4.73 -14.94
N SER A 163 -14.13 -6.06 -15.03
CA SER A 163 -14.85 -6.91 -15.99
C SER A 163 -16.35 -6.81 -15.85
N ASP A 164 -16.87 -6.87 -14.63
CA ASP A 164 -18.32 -6.80 -14.38
C ASP A 164 -18.90 -5.44 -14.82
N ARG A 165 -18.20 -4.33 -14.56
CA ARG A 165 -18.63 -2.98 -14.96
C ARG A 165 -18.61 -2.81 -16.47
N MET A 166 -17.56 -3.31 -17.16
CA MET A 166 -17.41 -3.19 -18.60
C MET A 166 -18.45 -4.04 -19.35
N ILE A 167 -18.68 -5.32 -18.96
CA ILE A 167 -19.68 -6.20 -19.56
C ILE A 167 -21.09 -5.64 -19.37
N ASN A 168 -21.42 -5.16 -18.19
CA ASN A 168 -22.74 -4.57 -17.92
C ASN A 168 -22.96 -3.29 -18.74
N SER A 169 -21.95 -2.44 -18.91
CA SER A 169 -22.00 -1.25 -19.73
C SER A 169 -22.29 -1.56 -21.19
N GLU A 170 -21.63 -2.55 -21.79
CA GLU A 170 -21.87 -2.98 -23.18
C GLU A 170 -23.29 -3.56 -23.37
N THR A 171 -23.74 -4.36 -22.40
CA THR A 171 -25.07 -4.97 -22.45
C THR A 171 -26.18 -3.92 -22.36
N MET A 172 -26.03 -2.94 -21.46
CA MET A 172 -26.94 -1.80 -21.34
C MET A 172 -26.98 -0.97 -22.62
N HIS A 173 -25.83 -0.72 -23.24
CA HIS A 173 -25.73 0.04 -24.49
C HIS A 173 -26.46 -0.67 -25.64
N LYS A 174 -26.32 -2.01 -25.72
CA LYS A 174 -27.02 -2.84 -26.73
C LYS A 174 -28.53 -2.93 -26.50
N MET A 175 -29.01 -2.80 -25.24
CA MET A 175 -30.45 -2.81 -24.94
C MET A 175 -31.14 -1.47 -25.19
N LEU A 176 -30.38 -0.36 -25.18
CA LEU A 176 -30.90 1.00 -25.33
C LEU A 176 -30.75 1.56 -26.78
N SER A 177 -30.05 0.84 -27.66
CA SER A 177 -29.88 1.16 -29.09
C SER A 177 -30.86 0.37 -29.97
#